data_90d89ddb1cbeb66b4407f33d29ca34b8
#
_entry.id   90d89ddb1cbeb66b4407f33d29ca34b8
#
_cell.length_a   1.000
_cell.length_b   1.000
_cell.length_c   1.000
_cell.angle_alpha   90.00
_cell.angle_beta   90.00
_cell.angle_gamma   90.00
#
_symmetry.space_group_name_H-M   'P 1'
#
loop_
_entity.id
_entity.type
_entity.pdbx_description
1 polymer ?
#
loop_
_entity_poly.entity_id
_entity_poly.type
_entity_poly.pdbx_seq_one_letter_code
_entity_poly.pdbx_strand_id
1 'polypeptide(L)'
;MDYAKKFKEKFDSQIVFVSSKSSLIFKTQGLKALCFIRKNHLDNDFKVFNQLYNEECKNEMKLIFELNKGMNKNQMAYITLMSDDIIYAECYAHELIIHTYEHEYAVKMTLKKFMEQVKQAHCFIQIHRSYAINMKYIYRIDKNHINMVNEESKNELEIGRKYKKEVNEAFRNYLMDKF
;
A
#
# COMPACT_ATOMS: atom_id res chain seq x y z
N MET A 1 -2.97 -27.75 6.99
CA MET A 1 -2.14 -27.07 5.97
C MET A 1 -2.96 -26.55 4.82
N ASP A 2 -3.96 -27.28 4.35
CA ASP A 2 -4.82 -26.85 3.24
C ASP A 2 -5.58 -25.54 3.52
N TYR A 3 -5.99 -25.32 4.78
CA TYR A 3 -6.66 -24.07 5.17
C TYR A 3 -5.73 -22.85 5.05
N ALA A 4 -4.47 -22.97 5.47
CA ALA A 4 -3.50 -21.88 5.39
C ALA A 4 -3.22 -21.50 3.93
N LYS A 5 -3.11 -22.49 3.03
CA LYS A 5 -2.95 -22.25 1.59
C LYS A 5 -4.16 -21.53 1.00
N LYS A 6 -5.37 -22.03 1.26
CA LYS A 6 -6.61 -21.42 0.80
C LYS A 6 -6.79 -19.99 1.35
N PHE A 7 -6.39 -19.75 2.60
CA PHE A 7 -6.49 -18.45 3.23
C PHE A 7 -5.54 -17.45 2.58
N LYS A 8 -4.28 -17.86 2.34
CA LYS A 8 -3.28 -17.03 1.65
C LYS A 8 -3.71 -16.67 0.23
N GLU A 9 -4.20 -17.66 -0.52
CA GLU A 9 -4.69 -17.46 -1.90
C GLU A 9 -5.89 -16.51 -1.97
N LYS A 10 -6.76 -16.53 -0.94
CA LYS A 10 -7.98 -15.73 -0.92
C LYS A 10 -7.77 -14.30 -0.42
N PHE A 11 -6.86 -14.09 0.54
CA PHE A 11 -6.76 -12.82 1.28
C PHE A 11 -5.39 -12.14 1.16
N ASP A 12 -4.48 -12.66 0.35
CA ASP A 12 -3.08 -12.18 0.23
C ASP A 12 -2.39 -11.92 1.59
N SER A 13 -2.72 -12.76 2.57
CA SER A 13 -2.33 -12.57 3.96
C SER A 13 -0.97 -13.18 4.24
N GLN A 14 -0.18 -12.51 5.07
CA GLN A 14 1.03 -13.09 5.62
C GLN A 14 0.69 -14.16 6.68
N ILE A 15 1.37 -15.30 6.59
CA ILE A 15 1.13 -16.44 7.48
C ILE A 15 2.33 -16.63 8.40
N VAL A 16 2.05 -16.72 9.70
CA VAL A 16 3.03 -17.12 10.72
C VAL A 16 2.57 -18.41 11.37
N PHE A 17 3.45 -19.40 11.42
CA PHE A 17 3.18 -20.65 12.13
C PHE A 17 3.77 -20.62 13.53
N VAL A 18 3.00 -21.07 14.51
CA VAL A 18 3.45 -21.21 15.89
C VAL A 18 3.26 -22.65 16.32
N SER A 19 4.35 -23.36 16.68
CA SER A 19 4.27 -24.78 17.10
C SER A 19 5.39 -25.16 18.05
N SER A 20 5.13 -26.15 18.91
CA SER A 20 6.15 -26.85 19.70
C SER A 20 6.91 -27.91 18.88
N LYS A 21 6.34 -28.34 17.74
CA LYS A 21 6.94 -29.38 16.89
C LYS A 21 7.79 -28.77 15.79
N SER A 22 9.09 -28.69 16.00
CA SER A 22 10.06 -28.13 15.01
C SER A 22 10.09 -28.89 13.68
N SER A 23 9.70 -30.15 13.65
CA SER A 23 9.63 -30.95 12.42
C SER A 23 8.59 -30.43 11.42
N LEU A 24 7.66 -29.57 11.84
CA LEU A 24 6.68 -28.94 10.96
C LEU A 24 7.27 -27.82 10.09
N ILE A 25 8.46 -27.30 10.41
CA ILE A 25 9.14 -26.26 9.65
C ILE A 25 9.24 -26.65 8.16
N PHE A 26 9.72 -27.87 7.89
CA PHE A 26 9.86 -28.36 6.51
C PHE A 26 8.52 -28.45 5.75
N LYS A 27 7.41 -28.73 6.48
CA LYS A 27 6.07 -28.79 5.87
C LYS A 27 5.50 -27.41 5.53
N THR A 28 6.00 -26.35 6.15
CA THR A 28 5.55 -24.96 5.93
C THR A 28 6.30 -24.23 4.82
N GLN A 29 7.46 -24.76 4.37
CA GLN A 29 8.28 -24.14 3.32
C GLN A 29 7.52 -23.90 2.01
N GLY A 30 6.64 -24.83 1.62
CA GLY A 30 5.84 -24.70 0.39
C GLY A 30 4.71 -23.64 0.47
N LEU A 31 4.46 -23.06 1.66
CA LEU A 31 3.40 -22.08 1.87
C LEU A 31 3.90 -20.62 1.84
N LYS A 32 5.21 -20.41 1.62
CA LYS A 32 5.83 -19.06 1.70
C LYS A 32 5.35 -18.32 2.95
N ALA A 33 5.41 -18.98 4.12
CA ALA A 33 5.09 -18.34 5.38
C ALA A 33 6.14 -17.30 5.72
N LEU A 34 5.73 -16.18 6.33
CA LEU A 34 6.63 -15.12 6.77
C LEU A 34 7.64 -15.66 7.79
N CYS A 35 7.17 -16.42 8.77
CA CYS A 35 7.99 -16.96 9.83
C CYS A 35 7.38 -18.22 10.44
N PHE A 36 8.24 -19.02 11.07
CA PHE A 36 7.85 -20.14 11.94
C PHE A 36 8.39 -19.90 13.33
N ILE A 37 7.48 -19.77 14.33
CA ILE A 37 7.82 -19.51 15.72
C ILE A 37 7.71 -20.81 16.51
N ARG A 38 8.83 -21.24 17.10
CA ARG A 38 8.88 -22.41 17.98
C ARG A 38 8.50 -22.03 19.39
N LYS A 39 7.49 -22.68 19.96
CA LYS A 39 7.04 -22.39 21.34
C LYS A 39 8.14 -22.54 22.39
N ASN A 40 9.13 -23.39 22.14
CA ASN A 40 10.27 -23.61 23.04
C ASN A 40 11.42 -22.60 22.87
N HIS A 41 11.33 -21.69 21.88
CA HIS A 41 12.36 -20.68 21.53
C HIS A 41 11.72 -19.32 21.26
N LEU A 42 10.65 -19.00 21.98
CA LEU A 42 9.81 -17.81 21.72
C LEU A 42 10.63 -16.52 21.62
N ASP A 43 11.51 -16.26 22.60
CA ASP A 43 12.25 -14.99 22.65
C ASP A 43 13.14 -14.75 21.42
N ASN A 44 13.80 -15.82 20.95
CA ASN A 44 14.68 -15.72 19.78
C ASN A 44 13.88 -15.66 18.47
N ASP A 45 12.86 -16.53 18.34
CA ASP A 45 12.05 -16.60 17.13
C ASP A 45 11.16 -15.35 16.98
N PHE A 46 10.73 -14.72 18.08
CA PHE A 46 10.01 -13.43 18.06
C PHE A 46 10.90 -12.27 17.61
N LYS A 47 12.19 -12.27 17.94
CA LYS A 47 13.14 -11.26 17.41
C LYS A 47 13.24 -11.37 15.90
N VAL A 48 13.39 -12.59 15.39
CA VAL A 48 13.43 -12.84 13.93
C VAL A 48 12.12 -12.44 13.27
N PHE A 49 10.99 -12.83 13.86
CA PHE A 49 9.67 -12.41 13.38
C PHE A 49 9.53 -10.89 13.30
N ASN A 50 9.91 -10.17 14.37
CA ASN A 50 9.83 -8.71 14.38
C ASN A 50 10.74 -8.07 13.32
N GLN A 51 11.91 -8.64 13.04
CA GLN A 51 12.77 -8.17 11.95
C GLN A 51 12.11 -8.37 10.60
N LEU A 52 11.65 -9.59 10.29
CA LEU A 52 10.99 -9.92 9.03
C LEU A 52 9.69 -9.12 8.84
N TYR A 53 8.87 -9.01 9.89
CA TYR A 53 7.65 -8.24 9.87
C TYR A 53 7.93 -6.76 9.60
N ASN A 54 8.90 -6.18 10.29
CA ASN A 54 9.30 -4.80 10.05
C ASN A 54 9.89 -4.58 8.66
N GLU A 55 10.58 -5.56 8.09
CA GLU A 55 11.12 -5.49 6.73
C GLU A 55 10.01 -5.57 5.67
N GLU A 56 9.02 -6.42 5.85
CA GLU A 56 7.85 -6.50 4.97
C GLU A 56 6.88 -5.33 5.16
N CYS A 57 6.66 -4.88 6.41
CA CYS A 57 5.82 -3.73 6.72
C CYS A 57 6.53 -2.37 6.60
N LYS A 58 7.83 -2.33 6.26
CA LYS A 58 8.58 -1.07 6.07
C LYS A 58 7.97 -0.12 5.05
N ASN A 59 7.12 -0.62 4.17
CA ASN A 59 6.41 0.20 3.19
C ASN A 59 5.08 0.75 3.70
N GLU A 60 4.58 0.27 4.85
CA GLU A 60 3.35 0.77 5.45
C GLU A 60 3.64 1.98 6.34
N MET A 61 3.31 3.14 5.84
CA MET A 61 3.51 4.39 6.55
C MET A 61 2.19 4.93 7.08
N LYS A 62 2.14 5.26 8.37
CA LYS A 62 0.99 5.92 8.98
C LYS A 62 0.96 7.39 8.60
N LEU A 63 -0.11 7.82 7.97
CA LEU A 63 -0.31 9.16 7.44
C LEU A 63 -1.48 9.84 8.15
N ILE A 64 -1.32 11.10 8.51
CA ILE A 64 -2.36 11.89 9.18
C ILE A 64 -2.73 13.05 8.28
N PHE A 65 -4.02 13.20 8.01
CA PHE A 65 -4.57 14.25 7.15
C PHE A 65 -5.61 15.08 7.88
N GLU A 66 -5.56 16.39 7.68
CA GLU A 66 -6.64 17.29 8.08
C GLU A 66 -7.73 17.28 7.02
N LEU A 67 -8.96 16.92 7.42
CA LEU A 67 -10.10 16.87 6.51
C LEU A 67 -10.61 18.28 6.19
N ASN A 68 -11.02 18.48 4.93
CA ASN A 68 -11.83 19.64 4.55
C ASN A 68 -13.21 19.49 5.16
N LYS A 69 -13.65 20.50 5.91
CA LYS A 69 -14.91 20.42 6.63
C LYS A 69 -16.10 20.80 5.76
N GLY A 70 -17.12 19.91 5.75
CA GLY A 70 -18.51 20.31 5.52
C GLY A 70 -19.10 21.00 6.76
N MET A 71 -19.75 22.12 6.55
CA MET A 71 -20.72 22.86 7.38
C MET A 71 -20.33 23.39 8.78
N ASN A 72 -19.43 22.85 9.55
CA ASN A 72 -19.04 23.41 10.86
C ASN A 72 -17.59 23.87 10.89
N LYS A 73 -17.35 25.16 10.67
CA LYS A 73 -16.02 25.78 10.54
C LYS A 73 -15.11 25.70 11.78
N ASN A 74 -15.61 25.26 12.93
CA ASN A 74 -14.89 25.35 14.19
C ASN A 74 -14.35 24.03 14.80
N GLN A 75 -14.50 22.89 14.13
CA GLN A 75 -13.92 21.65 14.59
C GLN A 75 -12.87 21.15 13.60
N MET A 76 -11.61 20.98 14.01
CA MET A 76 -10.59 20.28 13.24
C MET A 76 -10.90 18.79 13.25
N ALA A 77 -11.01 18.18 12.08
CA ALA A 77 -11.15 16.74 11.94
C ALA A 77 -9.93 16.19 11.25
N TYR A 78 -9.36 15.13 11.80
CA TYR A 78 -8.21 14.43 11.25
C TYR A 78 -8.59 13.00 10.94
N ILE A 79 -8.00 12.46 9.87
CA ILE A 79 -8.04 11.04 9.57
C ILE A 79 -6.64 10.48 9.58
N THR A 80 -6.52 9.24 10.00
CA THR A 80 -5.30 8.46 9.91
C THR A 80 -5.50 7.33 8.93
N LEU A 81 -4.65 7.25 7.91
CA LEU A 81 -4.62 6.19 6.92
C LEU A 81 -3.24 5.54 6.90
N MET A 82 -3.19 4.25 6.62
CA MET A 82 -1.93 3.61 6.24
C MET A 82 -1.63 3.92 4.77
N SER A 83 -0.37 3.98 4.39
CA SER A 83 0.00 4.20 2.99
C SER A 83 -0.62 3.15 2.06
N ASP A 84 -0.80 1.94 2.58
CA ASP A 84 -1.40 0.81 1.86
C ASP A 84 -2.93 0.91 1.71
N ASP A 85 -3.61 1.75 2.48
CA ASP A 85 -5.04 2.00 2.29
C ASP A 85 -5.31 2.96 1.12
N ILE A 86 -4.30 3.73 0.70
CA ILE A 86 -4.44 4.78 -0.31
C ILE A 86 -4.19 4.20 -1.70
N ILE A 87 -5.20 4.26 -2.56
CA ILE A 87 -5.11 3.82 -3.96
C ILE A 87 -4.51 4.92 -4.83
N TYR A 88 -5.07 6.13 -4.76
CA TYR A 88 -4.54 7.32 -5.44
C TYR A 88 -5.05 8.59 -4.77
N ALA A 89 -4.44 9.71 -5.12
CA ALA A 89 -4.87 11.04 -4.73
C ALA A 89 -5.04 11.91 -5.98
N GLU A 90 -6.13 12.70 -6.01
CA GLU A 90 -6.40 13.62 -7.10
C GLU A 90 -6.70 15.04 -6.63
N CYS A 91 -6.30 16.02 -7.43
CA CYS A 91 -6.76 17.40 -7.28
C CYS A 91 -8.00 17.63 -8.11
N TYR A 92 -9.14 17.83 -7.44
CA TYR A 92 -10.40 18.18 -8.05
C TYR A 92 -10.98 19.42 -7.40
N ALA A 93 -11.45 20.39 -8.17
CA ALA A 93 -12.08 21.63 -7.68
C ALA A 93 -11.28 22.36 -6.57
N HIS A 94 -9.92 22.39 -6.69
CA HIS A 94 -8.99 22.97 -5.72
C HIS A 94 -8.84 22.20 -4.39
N GLU A 95 -9.39 21.02 -4.29
CA GLU A 95 -9.22 20.12 -3.14
C GLU A 95 -8.37 18.92 -3.51
N LEU A 96 -7.66 18.37 -2.54
CA LEU A 96 -7.02 17.06 -2.69
C LEU A 96 -7.96 15.99 -2.15
N ILE A 97 -8.33 15.05 -3.00
CA ILE A 97 -9.17 13.91 -2.64
C ILE A 97 -8.28 12.68 -2.58
N ILE A 98 -8.31 11.98 -1.45
CA ILE A 98 -7.62 10.70 -1.25
C ILE A 98 -8.63 9.59 -1.43
N HIS A 99 -8.37 8.69 -2.39
CA HIS A 99 -9.21 7.54 -2.69
C HIS A 99 -8.65 6.29 -2.01
N THR A 100 -9.51 5.62 -1.25
CA THR A 100 -9.26 4.30 -0.63
C THR A 100 -10.25 3.28 -1.21
N TYR A 101 -10.21 2.04 -0.74
CA TYR A 101 -11.19 1.04 -1.18
C TYR A 101 -12.62 1.38 -0.76
N GLU A 102 -12.80 1.92 0.43
CA GLU A 102 -14.12 2.11 1.02
C GLU A 102 -14.62 3.54 0.92
N HIS A 103 -13.71 4.52 0.93
CA HIS A 103 -14.06 5.92 1.09
C HIS A 103 -13.16 6.87 0.30
N GLU A 104 -13.69 8.07 0.07
CA GLU A 104 -12.98 9.22 -0.45
C GLU A 104 -12.89 10.30 0.63
N TYR A 105 -11.71 10.90 0.75
CA TYR A 105 -11.45 11.91 1.79
C TYR A 105 -10.92 13.20 1.17
N ALA A 106 -11.69 14.28 1.25
CA ALA A 106 -11.22 15.61 0.89
C ALA A 106 -10.34 16.18 2.01
N VAL A 107 -9.08 16.49 1.70
CA VAL A 107 -8.09 16.90 2.68
C VAL A 107 -7.51 18.29 2.37
N LYS A 108 -7.12 19.02 3.43
CA LYS A 108 -6.50 20.34 3.34
C LYS A 108 -5.03 20.28 3.01
N MET A 109 -4.70 19.85 1.79
CA MET A 109 -3.30 19.77 1.39
C MET A 109 -3.18 19.89 -0.13
N THR A 110 -1.99 20.25 -0.59
CA THR A 110 -1.66 20.23 -2.01
C THR A 110 -1.09 18.87 -2.42
N LEU A 111 -1.23 18.49 -3.68
CA LEU A 111 -0.62 17.26 -4.21
C LEU A 111 0.90 17.22 -3.98
N LYS A 112 1.57 18.38 -4.07
CA LYS A 112 3.01 18.48 -3.77
C LYS A 112 3.32 18.08 -2.32
N LYS A 113 2.58 18.62 -1.35
CA LYS A 113 2.76 18.26 0.07
C LYS A 113 2.43 16.79 0.33
N PHE A 114 1.40 16.26 -0.34
CA PHE A 114 1.09 14.85 -0.28
C PHE A 114 2.27 14.00 -0.75
N MET A 115 2.85 14.30 -1.92
CA MET A 115 4.03 13.58 -2.43
C MET A 115 5.25 13.67 -1.51
N GLU A 116 5.47 14.82 -0.86
CA GLU A 116 6.52 14.97 0.16
C GLU A 116 6.26 14.09 1.37
N GLN A 117 5.00 14.01 1.82
CA GLN A 117 4.59 13.19 2.97
C GLN A 117 4.71 11.68 2.70
N VAL A 118 4.33 11.22 1.50
CA VAL A 118 4.37 9.79 1.13
C VAL A 118 5.72 9.33 0.57
N LYS A 119 6.71 10.21 0.52
CA LYS A 119 8.02 9.92 -0.10
C LYS A 119 8.71 8.68 0.47
N GLN A 120 8.59 8.45 1.78
CA GLN A 120 9.23 7.32 2.46
C GLN A 120 8.52 5.97 2.20
N ALA A 121 7.29 5.99 1.73
CA ALA A 121 6.55 4.77 1.40
C ALA A 121 7.04 4.10 0.10
N HIS A 122 7.83 4.82 -0.73
CA HIS A 122 8.44 4.35 -1.98
C HIS A 122 7.48 3.72 -3.00
N CYS A 123 6.18 3.72 -2.74
CA CYS A 123 5.16 3.13 -3.62
C CYS A 123 4.33 4.19 -4.37
N PHE A 124 4.48 5.48 -4.06
CA PHE A 124 3.72 6.54 -4.71
C PHE A 124 4.50 7.22 -5.82
N ILE A 125 3.79 7.56 -6.90
CA ILE A 125 4.32 8.34 -8.01
C ILE A 125 3.30 9.33 -8.53
N GLN A 126 3.76 10.53 -8.88
CA GLN A 126 2.93 11.52 -9.56
C GLN A 126 2.90 11.22 -11.06
N ILE A 127 1.70 11.02 -11.62
CA ILE A 127 1.50 10.68 -13.04
C ILE A 127 0.95 11.84 -13.86
N HIS A 128 0.36 12.84 -13.19
CA HIS A 128 -0.24 14.02 -13.80
C HIS A 128 -0.13 15.21 -12.83
N ARG A 129 -0.32 16.44 -13.32
CA ARG A 129 -0.39 17.63 -12.44
C ARG A 129 -1.44 17.51 -11.34
N SER A 130 -2.48 16.69 -11.59
CA SER A 130 -3.61 16.48 -10.69
C SER A 130 -3.66 15.08 -10.07
N TYR A 131 -2.79 14.15 -10.45
CA TYR A 131 -2.87 12.76 -9.98
C TYR A 131 -1.55 12.26 -9.43
N ALA A 132 -1.62 11.64 -8.25
CA ALA A 132 -0.58 10.79 -7.68
C ALA A 132 -1.19 9.42 -7.34
N ILE A 133 -0.52 8.35 -7.70
CA ILE A 133 -1.01 6.98 -7.55
C ILE A 133 -0.08 6.14 -6.68
N ASN A 134 -0.64 5.14 -6.04
CA ASN A 134 0.11 4.07 -5.40
C ASN A 134 0.34 2.95 -6.43
N MET A 135 1.61 2.68 -6.76
CA MET A 135 2.00 1.68 -7.76
C MET A 135 1.57 0.26 -7.39
N LYS A 136 1.31 -0.01 -6.12
CA LYS A 136 0.78 -1.29 -5.62
C LYS A 136 -0.58 -1.64 -6.27
N TYR A 137 -1.36 -0.64 -6.61
CA TYR A 137 -2.72 -0.78 -7.14
C TYR A 137 -2.83 -0.61 -8.65
N ILE A 138 -1.70 -0.61 -9.36
CA ILE A 138 -1.71 -0.61 -10.82
C ILE A 138 -2.16 -1.98 -11.31
N TYR A 139 -3.33 -2.03 -11.96
CA TYR A 139 -3.82 -3.22 -12.65
C TYR A 139 -3.22 -3.35 -14.06
N ARG A 140 -3.17 -2.22 -14.78
CA ARG A 140 -2.65 -2.17 -16.14
C ARG A 140 -2.03 -0.80 -16.42
N ILE A 141 -0.93 -0.80 -17.13
CA ILE A 141 -0.29 0.42 -17.65
C ILE A 141 -0.10 0.29 -19.16
N ASP A 142 -0.43 1.31 -19.90
CA ASP A 142 -0.11 1.46 -21.32
C ASP A 142 0.64 2.79 -21.57
N LYS A 143 0.81 3.17 -22.88
CA LYS A 143 1.56 4.39 -23.24
C LYS A 143 1.04 5.69 -22.61
N ASN A 144 -0.26 5.77 -22.37
CA ASN A 144 -0.93 7.03 -22.04
C ASN A 144 -1.75 6.96 -20.76
N HIS A 145 -2.15 5.77 -20.33
CA HIS A 145 -3.11 5.57 -19.26
C HIS A 145 -2.67 4.51 -18.29
N ILE A 146 -3.17 4.63 -17.07
CA ILE A 146 -3.02 3.67 -15.99
C ILE A 146 -4.41 3.29 -15.50
N ASN A 147 -4.70 1.99 -15.45
CA ASN A 147 -5.90 1.47 -14.83
C ASN A 147 -5.55 1.03 -13.41
N MET A 148 -6.27 1.56 -12.44
CA MET A 148 -6.12 1.21 -11.03
C MET A 148 -7.06 0.06 -10.66
N VAL A 149 -6.65 -0.77 -9.68
CA VAL A 149 -7.52 -1.78 -9.09
C VAL A 149 -8.57 -1.07 -8.26
N ASN A 150 -9.82 -1.08 -8.74
CA ASN A 150 -10.99 -0.72 -7.96
C ASN A 150 -12.16 -1.59 -8.42
N GLU A 151 -12.87 -2.23 -7.48
CA GLU A 151 -13.89 -3.24 -7.80
C GLU A 151 -15.08 -2.68 -8.60
N GLU A 152 -15.41 -1.39 -8.48
CA GLU A 152 -16.62 -0.81 -9.05
C GLU A 152 -16.41 0.12 -10.26
N SER A 153 -15.22 0.66 -10.46
CA SER A 153 -14.95 1.53 -11.61
C SER A 153 -13.57 1.27 -12.19
N LYS A 154 -13.51 1.06 -13.50
CA LYS A 154 -12.26 1.07 -14.27
C LYS A 154 -11.76 2.52 -14.33
N ASN A 155 -11.17 3.01 -13.25
CA ASN A 155 -10.57 4.34 -13.23
C ASN A 155 -9.33 4.34 -14.12
N GLU A 156 -9.53 4.80 -15.35
CA GLU A 156 -8.45 5.02 -16.30
C GLU A 156 -7.90 6.43 -16.10
N LEU A 157 -6.67 6.52 -15.62
CA LEU A 157 -6.00 7.78 -15.34
C LEU A 157 -5.00 8.12 -16.44
N GLU A 158 -5.08 9.33 -17.00
CA GLU A 158 -4.16 9.78 -18.04
C GLU A 158 -2.78 10.12 -17.47
N ILE A 159 -1.72 9.63 -18.12
CA ILE A 159 -0.33 10.00 -17.81
C ILE A 159 0.01 11.29 -18.54
N GLY A 160 0.24 12.36 -17.80
CA GLY A 160 0.68 13.63 -18.35
C GLY A 160 2.01 13.49 -19.12
N ARG A 161 2.15 14.18 -20.27
CA ARG A 161 3.29 14.01 -21.20
C ARG A 161 4.66 14.11 -20.52
N LYS A 162 4.84 15.05 -19.59
CA LYS A 162 6.10 15.26 -18.86
C LYS A 162 6.42 14.15 -17.86
N TYR A 163 5.44 13.36 -17.41
CA TYR A 163 5.61 12.33 -16.40
C TYR A 163 5.89 10.93 -16.99
N LYS A 164 5.67 10.72 -18.30
CA LYS A 164 5.74 9.39 -18.93
C LYS A 164 7.06 8.67 -18.71
N LYS A 165 8.18 9.38 -18.84
CA LYS A 165 9.50 8.79 -18.66
C LYS A 165 9.71 8.34 -17.21
N GLU A 166 9.44 9.24 -16.27
CA GLU A 166 9.59 9.01 -14.84
C GLU A 166 8.69 7.87 -14.35
N VAL A 167 7.42 7.84 -14.80
CA VAL A 167 6.46 6.78 -14.46
C VAL A 167 6.94 5.41 -14.91
N ASN A 168 7.45 5.30 -16.16
CA ASN A 168 7.93 4.02 -16.67
C ASN A 168 9.19 3.53 -15.93
N GLU A 169 10.11 4.43 -15.60
CA GLU A 169 11.32 4.11 -14.85
C GLU A 169 10.99 3.68 -13.40
N ALA A 170 10.14 4.47 -12.73
CA ALA A 170 9.74 4.17 -11.35
C ALA A 170 8.98 2.86 -11.23
N PHE A 171 8.05 2.58 -12.16
CA PHE A 171 7.29 1.34 -12.14
C PHE A 171 8.17 0.10 -12.41
N ARG A 172 9.16 0.22 -13.32
CA ARG A 172 10.14 -0.85 -13.55
C ARG A 172 10.96 -1.12 -12.30
N ASN A 173 11.48 -0.08 -11.65
CA ASN A 173 12.24 -0.22 -10.40
C ASN A 173 11.38 -0.85 -9.30
N TYR A 174 10.15 -0.39 -9.15
CA TYR A 174 9.20 -0.96 -8.19
C TYR A 174 8.94 -2.46 -8.39
N LEU A 175 8.88 -2.92 -9.66
CA LEU A 175 8.74 -4.35 -9.96
C LEU A 175 10.02 -5.12 -9.66
N MET A 176 11.21 -4.55 -9.95
CA MET A 176 12.49 -5.20 -9.68
C MET A 176 12.78 -5.36 -8.18
N ASP A 177 12.31 -4.43 -7.35
CA ASP A 177 12.46 -4.51 -5.89
C ASP A 177 11.55 -5.56 -5.25
N LYS A 178 10.54 -6.06 -5.99
CA LYS A 178 9.57 -7.06 -5.50
C LYS A 178 9.83 -8.50 -5.97
N PHE A 179 10.69 -8.68 -6.96
CA PHE A 179 11.03 -9.99 -7.56
C PHE A 179 12.53 -10.23 -7.54
#